data_2c162923a3e5a79adfb12f7f0d13a6df
#
_entry.id   2c162923a3e5a79adfb12f7f0d13a6df
#
_cell.length_a   1.000
_cell.length_b   1.000
_cell.length_c   1.000
_cell.angle_alpha   90.00
_cell.angle_beta   90.00
_cell.angle_gamma   90.00
#
_symmetry.space_group_name_H-M   'P 1'
#
loop_
_entity.id
_entity.type
_entity.pdbx_description
1 polymer ?
#
loop_
_entity_poly.entity_id
_entity_poly.type
_entity_poly.pdbx_seq_one_letter_code
_entity_poly.pdbx_strand_id
1 'polypeptide(L)'
;MGAPSPDRTYRAELQGLRAVAALLVVVYHVWLGRVSGGVDVFFLISGFLVTGQLVRATARGRLDLRTLWSRMAKRLLPAAFVVLAATLAAGALFLPANRWPQTAREVIASALFLENWQLASDSTDYYAQHEQASVVQHFWSLSIQGQFYLLWPLLILVVTLLRRSLLRVLLVVFAASLGCSVWLTAVDQPLAYFHTATRIWEFAFGGLLALVVSRVALPRHWGVLLGWTGLLGLLVCGIVLDVGAAFPGYLALWPTTCAAAVIAAGATGSRFGADRVLASEPLRYLGDLSYALYLWHWPVLVGWLVVQGRGEVGLIGGIAIISASLVLAAATHLLVEEPVRRSRWRARTMVALVLVPLVAAAVVVQPTGPREGAAAQLPADATDFAPFDSQCRKSSHSQELDVCYGLTEGPPTKRVVLVGDSHIQQYLAALAPIAERRGWQLIAMLKGACPFSTRSEKVPGDQSCLRWNDNAAAEIIDLRPDFVFTLATRDVQVGLTEVTPPGFVERWRQLDAAQIPVVAVRDNPRYSFSVLDCVQVHGPVPRCGAPRAELLAPVPPYAHLDVPGNVSFLDFSDHLCTEDQCPPFMGDLLVNFDDNHVSATFMRSLSEVVERALDDVTEA
;
A
#
# COMPACT_ATOMS: atom_id res chain seq x y z
N MET A 1 40.25 -39.57 -21.85
CA MET A 1 39.90 -38.15 -21.88
C MET A 1 38.54 -37.97 -21.22
N GLY A 2 38.49 -37.60 -19.92
CA GLY A 2 37.26 -37.41 -19.18
C GLY A 2 36.62 -36.08 -19.60
N ALA A 3 35.33 -36.14 -19.93
CA ALA A 3 34.54 -34.92 -20.12
C ALA A 3 34.58 -34.07 -18.85
N PRO A 4 34.80 -32.74 -18.95
CA PRO A 4 34.78 -31.88 -17.78
C PRO A 4 33.38 -31.93 -17.18
N SER A 5 33.29 -32.19 -15.85
CA SER A 5 32.06 -32.04 -15.09
C SER A 5 31.53 -30.62 -15.33
N PRO A 6 30.20 -30.42 -15.50
CA PRO A 6 29.65 -29.06 -15.54
C PRO A 6 29.76 -28.47 -14.15
N ASP A 7 30.90 -27.83 -13.89
CA ASP A 7 31.13 -27.08 -12.67
C ASP A 7 30.06 -26.00 -12.53
N ARG A 8 29.66 -25.76 -11.29
CA ARG A 8 28.83 -24.65 -10.86
C ARG A 8 29.42 -23.34 -11.40
N THR A 9 29.08 -22.95 -12.60
CA THR A 9 29.45 -21.63 -13.08
C THR A 9 28.67 -20.63 -12.23
N TYR A 10 29.39 -20.00 -11.29
CA TYR A 10 28.87 -18.90 -10.48
C TYR A 10 28.49 -17.77 -11.44
N ARG A 11 27.20 -17.41 -11.43
CA ARG A 11 26.64 -16.35 -12.30
C ARG A 11 26.73 -15.02 -11.56
N ALA A 12 27.87 -14.34 -11.67
CA ALA A 12 28.16 -13.11 -10.95
C ALA A 12 27.21 -11.96 -11.34
N GLU A 13 26.74 -11.93 -12.58
CA GLU A 13 25.80 -10.94 -13.11
C GLU A 13 24.43 -10.99 -12.41
N LEU A 14 24.02 -12.14 -11.87
CA LEU A 14 22.79 -12.25 -11.09
C LEU A 14 22.88 -11.52 -9.75
N GLN A 15 24.07 -11.46 -9.13
CA GLN A 15 24.25 -10.65 -7.93
C GLN A 15 24.13 -9.16 -8.24
N GLY A 16 24.72 -8.71 -9.37
CA GLY A 16 24.55 -7.33 -9.81
C GLY A 16 23.10 -7.00 -10.18
N LEU A 17 22.37 -7.92 -10.79
CA LEU A 17 20.95 -7.73 -11.09
C LEU A 17 20.12 -7.58 -9.78
N ARG A 18 20.43 -8.37 -8.74
CA ARG A 18 19.83 -8.22 -7.41
C ARG A 18 20.17 -6.88 -6.75
N ALA A 19 21.42 -6.41 -6.93
CA ALA A 19 21.83 -5.08 -6.44
C ALA A 19 21.01 -3.97 -7.11
N VAL A 20 20.88 -4.02 -8.44
CA VAL A 20 20.07 -3.05 -9.21
C VAL A 20 18.62 -3.09 -8.74
N ALA A 21 18.02 -4.27 -8.61
CA ALA A 21 16.64 -4.42 -8.14
C ALA A 21 16.43 -3.83 -6.73
N ALA A 22 17.36 -4.10 -5.78
CA ALA A 22 17.28 -3.56 -4.43
C ALA A 22 17.43 -2.04 -4.41
N LEU A 23 18.41 -1.50 -5.17
CA LEU A 23 18.62 -0.05 -5.26
C LEU A 23 17.42 0.66 -5.88
N LEU A 24 16.80 0.09 -6.92
CA LEU A 24 15.56 0.62 -7.50
C LEU A 24 14.45 0.69 -6.44
N VAL A 25 14.23 -0.39 -5.67
CA VAL A 25 13.23 -0.37 -4.61
C VAL A 25 13.51 0.75 -3.61
N VAL A 26 14.74 0.83 -3.11
CA VAL A 26 15.12 1.82 -2.09
C VAL A 26 14.97 3.25 -2.60
N VAL A 27 15.51 3.56 -3.78
CA VAL A 27 15.45 4.91 -4.38
C VAL A 27 14.02 5.34 -4.63
N TYR A 28 13.18 4.44 -5.16
CA TYR A 28 11.79 4.73 -5.47
C TYR A 28 10.95 4.95 -4.20
N HIS A 29 11.17 4.15 -3.17
CA HIS A 29 10.47 4.35 -1.90
C HIS A 29 10.89 5.66 -1.21
N VAL A 30 12.19 6.00 -1.25
CA VAL A 30 12.71 7.18 -0.54
C VAL A 30 12.31 8.49 -1.19
N TRP A 31 12.30 8.59 -2.53
CA TRP A 31 12.10 9.87 -3.22
C TRP A 31 10.91 9.95 -4.16
N LEU A 32 10.41 8.83 -4.66
CA LEU A 32 9.41 8.86 -5.73
C LEU A 32 8.03 8.39 -5.25
N GLY A 33 7.93 7.71 -4.11
CA GLY A 33 6.66 7.15 -3.61
C GLY A 33 5.99 6.16 -4.59
N ARG A 34 6.79 5.52 -5.47
CA ARG A 34 6.28 4.69 -6.58
C ARG A 34 6.83 3.28 -6.53
N VAL A 35 6.14 2.37 -7.22
CA VAL A 35 6.60 0.98 -7.40
C VAL A 35 7.67 0.94 -8.50
N SER A 36 8.80 0.29 -8.21
CA SER A 36 9.96 0.21 -9.11
C SER A 36 10.02 -1.03 -9.99
N GLY A 37 9.16 -2.04 -9.74
CA GLY A 37 9.28 -3.36 -10.35
C GLY A 37 10.44 -4.21 -9.79
N GLY A 38 11.23 -3.70 -8.82
CA GLY A 38 12.39 -4.41 -8.28
C GLY A 38 12.02 -5.69 -7.51
N VAL A 39 10.84 -5.72 -6.87
CA VAL A 39 10.32 -6.91 -6.18
C VAL A 39 10.03 -8.03 -7.18
N ASP A 40 9.43 -7.71 -8.32
CA ASP A 40 9.11 -8.65 -9.39
C ASP A 40 10.38 -9.31 -9.95
N VAL A 41 11.48 -8.54 -10.05
CA VAL A 41 12.80 -9.07 -10.41
C VAL A 41 13.29 -10.09 -9.37
N PHE A 42 13.09 -9.83 -8.07
CA PHE A 42 13.46 -10.80 -7.02
C PHE A 42 12.64 -12.09 -7.11
N PHE A 43 11.36 -12.01 -7.40
CA PHE A 43 10.50 -13.18 -7.57
C PHE A 43 10.93 -14.01 -8.78
N LEU A 44 11.19 -13.37 -9.92
CA LEU A 44 11.70 -14.04 -11.11
C LEU A 44 13.05 -14.73 -10.86
N ILE A 45 14.02 -14.03 -10.24
CA ILE A 45 15.34 -14.60 -9.91
C ILE A 45 15.18 -15.79 -8.96
N SER A 46 14.30 -15.69 -7.96
CA SER A 46 14.04 -16.79 -7.02
C SER A 46 13.46 -18.02 -7.73
N GLY A 47 12.47 -17.81 -8.61
CA GLY A 47 11.92 -18.84 -9.46
C GLY A 47 12.97 -19.52 -10.32
N PHE A 48 13.83 -18.73 -10.96
CA PHE A 48 14.92 -19.21 -11.79
C PHE A 48 15.93 -20.07 -11.02
N LEU A 49 16.45 -19.55 -9.91
CA LEU A 49 17.50 -20.21 -9.14
C LEU A 49 17.00 -21.47 -8.45
N VAL A 50 15.83 -21.38 -7.78
CA VAL A 50 15.29 -22.50 -7.00
C VAL A 50 14.83 -23.63 -7.92
N THR A 51 14.10 -23.32 -9.01
CA THR A 51 13.69 -24.36 -9.98
C THR A 51 14.91 -25.04 -10.59
N GLY A 52 15.92 -24.25 -11.00
CA GLY A 52 17.15 -24.81 -11.55
C GLY A 52 17.91 -25.70 -10.58
N GLN A 53 17.95 -25.34 -9.28
CA GLN A 53 18.54 -26.17 -8.24
C GLN A 53 17.76 -27.48 -8.02
N LEU A 54 16.44 -27.39 -7.92
CA LEU A 54 15.56 -28.53 -7.68
C LEU A 54 15.60 -29.54 -8.84
N VAL A 55 15.53 -29.05 -10.08
CA VAL A 55 15.64 -29.92 -11.28
C VAL A 55 16.96 -30.68 -11.29
N ARG A 56 18.08 -30.02 -11.01
CA ARG A 56 19.39 -30.68 -10.93
C ARG A 56 19.47 -31.67 -9.77
N ALA A 57 18.88 -31.35 -8.61
CA ALA A 57 18.85 -32.24 -7.45
C ALA A 57 18.01 -33.50 -7.73
N THR A 58 16.86 -33.33 -8.35
CA THR A 58 15.97 -34.43 -8.76
C THR A 58 16.63 -35.34 -9.79
N ALA A 59 17.28 -34.76 -10.82
CA ALA A 59 18.00 -35.53 -11.83
C ALA A 59 19.15 -36.38 -11.24
N ARG A 60 19.70 -35.96 -10.09
CA ARG A 60 20.75 -36.69 -9.38
C ARG A 60 20.23 -37.68 -8.32
N GLY A 61 18.89 -37.78 -8.15
CA GLY A 61 18.26 -38.58 -7.11
C GLY A 61 18.57 -38.09 -5.67
N ARG A 62 18.92 -36.82 -5.49
CA ARG A 62 19.40 -36.24 -4.24
C ARG A 62 18.49 -35.10 -3.72
N LEU A 63 17.17 -35.18 -3.96
CA LEU A 63 16.24 -34.19 -3.45
C LEU A 63 15.97 -34.44 -1.97
N ASP A 64 16.66 -33.69 -1.11
CA ASP A 64 16.44 -33.66 0.34
C ASP A 64 15.82 -32.31 0.73
N LEU A 65 14.50 -32.32 0.91
CA LEU A 65 13.70 -31.13 1.27
C LEU A 65 14.11 -30.57 2.64
N ARG A 66 14.41 -31.45 3.60
CA ARG A 66 14.79 -31.03 4.96
C ARG A 66 16.08 -30.23 4.96
N THR A 67 17.07 -30.68 4.23
CA THR A 67 18.35 -29.96 4.07
C THR A 67 18.17 -28.68 3.27
N LEU A 68 17.30 -28.66 2.25
CA LEU A 68 16.98 -27.48 1.48
C LEU A 68 16.35 -26.40 2.35
N TRP A 69 15.26 -26.72 3.05
CA TRP A 69 14.56 -25.77 3.94
C TRP A 69 15.43 -25.29 5.09
N SER A 70 16.25 -26.18 5.67
CA SER A 70 17.19 -25.79 6.73
C SER A 70 18.21 -24.75 6.23
N ARG A 71 18.71 -24.88 4.98
CA ARG A 71 19.63 -23.91 4.37
C ARG A 71 18.94 -22.57 4.07
N MET A 72 17.71 -22.62 3.55
CA MET A 72 16.91 -21.42 3.31
C MET A 72 16.59 -20.68 4.61
N ALA A 73 16.15 -21.40 5.65
CA ALA A 73 15.87 -20.83 6.95
C ALA A 73 17.11 -20.15 7.56
N LYS A 74 18.27 -20.79 7.53
CA LYS A 74 19.53 -20.18 8.02
C LYS A 74 19.97 -18.94 7.23
N ARG A 75 19.56 -18.84 5.99
CA ARG A 75 19.90 -17.70 5.12
C ARG A 75 18.97 -16.51 5.34
N LEU A 76 17.68 -16.73 5.56
CA LEU A 76 16.67 -15.69 5.51
C LEU A 76 16.19 -15.25 6.90
N LEU A 77 15.89 -16.22 7.79
CA LEU A 77 15.24 -15.92 9.06
C LEU A 77 16.06 -15.05 10.01
N PRO A 78 17.39 -15.25 10.17
CA PRO A 78 18.15 -14.48 11.16
C PRO A 78 18.11 -12.97 10.91
N ALA A 79 18.33 -12.52 9.68
CA ALA A 79 18.27 -11.11 9.34
C ALA A 79 16.85 -10.55 9.47
N ALA A 80 15.83 -11.28 8.97
CA ALA A 80 14.44 -10.88 9.11
C ALA A 80 14.04 -10.67 10.58
N PHE A 81 14.38 -11.61 11.45
CA PHE A 81 14.04 -11.52 12.89
C PHE A 81 14.81 -10.39 13.60
N VAL A 82 16.07 -10.14 13.23
CA VAL A 82 16.84 -9.01 13.78
C VAL A 82 16.17 -7.69 13.40
N VAL A 83 15.74 -7.52 12.15
CA VAL A 83 15.06 -6.31 11.72
C VAL A 83 13.71 -6.16 12.40
N LEU A 84 12.90 -7.23 12.48
CA LEU A 84 11.61 -7.19 13.19
C LEU A 84 11.77 -6.84 14.67
N ALA A 85 12.77 -7.44 15.35
CA ALA A 85 13.05 -7.14 16.76
C ALA A 85 13.52 -5.70 16.95
N ALA A 86 14.39 -5.20 16.07
CA ALA A 86 14.85 -3.82 16.09
C ALA A 86 13.71 -2.84 15.79
N THR A 87 12.83 -3.18 14.84
CA THR A 87 11.65 -2.37 14.50
C THR A 87 10.67 -2.31 15.67
N LEU A 88 10.41 -3.44 16.34
CA LEU A 88 9.57 -3.49 17.53
C LEU A 88 10.16 -2.64 18.67
N ALA A 89 11.46 -2.77 18.93
CA ALA A 89 12.14 -1.98 19.96
C ALA A 89 12.16 -0.48 19.62
N ALA A 90 12.48 -0.11 18.37
CA ALA A 90 12.43 1.27 17.92
C ALA A 90 11.00 1.82 17.94
N GLY A 91 10.01 0.99 17.58
CA GLY A 91 8.60 1.34 17.65
C GLY A 91 8.16 1.71 19.06
N ALA A 92 8.56 0.91 20.06
CA ALA A 92 8.26 1.20 21.46
C ALA A 92 8.91 2.49 21.99
N LEU A 93 9.96 3.00 21.33
CA LEU A 93 10.68 4.21 21.73
C LEU A 93 10.24 5.46 20.94
N PHE A 94 9.90 5.32 19.68
CA PHE A 94 9.74 6.43 18.74
C PHE A 94 8.36 6.51 18.07
N LEU A 95 7.61 5.37 18.00
CA LEU A 95 6.28 5.40 17.41
C LEU A 95 5.24 5.91 18.39
N PRO A 96 4.25 6.65 17.91
CA PRO A 96 3.07 7.01 18.68
C PRO A 96 2.34 5.78 19.22
N ALA A 97 1.72 5.90 20.39
CA ALA A 97 1.09 4.76 21.07
C ALA A 97 -0.09 4.16 20.29
N ASN A 98 -0.81 4.99 19.51
CA ASN A 98 -1.90 4.57 18.62
C ASN A 98 -1.43 3.57 17.53
N ARG A 99 -0.15 3.59 17.12
CA ARG A 99 0.41 2.68 16.10
C ARG A 99 0.93 1.35 16.66
N TRP A 100 1.01 1.19 17.97
CA TRP A 100 1.57 -0.02 18.58
C TRP A 100 0.74 -1.28 18.31
N PRO A 101 -0.62 -1.27 18.40
CA PRO A 101 -1.42 -2.45 18.13
C PRO A 101 -1.26 -2.95 16.69
N GLN A 102 -1.31 -2.05 15.71
CA GLN A 102 -1.07 -2.35 14.31
C GLN A 102 0.34 -2.93 14.11
N THR A 103 1.38 -2.22 14.59
CA THR A 103 2.77 -2.67 14.46
C THR A 103 3.00 -4.05 15.07
N ALA A 104 2.40 -4.34 16.24
CA ALA A 104 2.52 -5.64 16.89
C ALA A 104 1.87 -6.77 16.07
N ARG A 105 0.64 -6.55 15.56
CA ARG A 105 -0.06 -7.53 14.68
C ARG A 105 0.76 -7.84 13.44
N GLU A 106 1.27 -6.81 12.77
CA GLU A 106 2.02 -6.95 11.53
C GLU A 106 3.43 -7.54 11.73
N VAL A 107 4.10 -7.23 12.85
CA VAL A 107 5.36 -7.90 13.23
C VAL A 107 5.13 -9.41 13.43
N ILE A 108 4.02 -9.80 14.06
CA ILE A 108 3.66 -11.22 14.21
C ILE A 108 3.39 -11.86 12.85
N ALA A 109 2.57 -11.22 12.01
CA ALA A 109 2.25 -11.70 10.67
C ALA A 109 3.52 -11.81 9.81
N SER A 110 4.40 -10.80 9.86
CA SER A 110 5.70 -10.79 9.17
C SER A 110 6.62 -11.93 9.63
N ALA A 111 6.71 -12.17 10.94
CA ALA A 111 7.52 -13.24 11.51
C ALA A 111 7.02 -14.65 11.10
N LEU A 112 5.72 -14.78 10.85
CA LEU A 112 5.07 -16.01 10.37
C LEU A 112 4.99 -16.11 8.84
N PHE A 113 5.49 -15.12 8.10
CA PHE A 113 5.38 -15.02 6.63
C PHE A 113 3.93 -14.96 6.13
N LEU A 114 3.07 -14.23 6.87
CA LEU A 114 1.65 -14.01 6.58
C LEU A 114 1.29 -12.54 6.36
N GLU A 115 2.28 -11.63 6.37
CA GLU A 115 2.06 -10.18 6.24
C GLU A 115 1.28 -9.80 4.99
N ASN A 116 1.51 -10.48 3.88
CA ASN A 116 0.76 -10.23 2.66
C ASN A 116 -0.74 -10.54 2.80
N TRP A 117 -1.12 -11.50 3.63
CA TRP A 117 -2.51 -11.82 3.91
C TRP A 117 -3.13 -10.86 4.92
N GLN A 118 -2.34 -10.38 5.90
CA GLN A 118 -2.76 -9.33 6.81
C GLN A 118 -3.10 -8.06 6.01
N LEU A 119 -2.17 -7.59 5.18
CA LEU A 119 -2.37 -6.40 4.35
C LEU A 119 -3.48 -6.58 3.30
N ALA A 120 -3.65 -7.80 2.75
CA ALA A 120 -4.76 -8.10 1.86
C ALA A 120 -6.11 -8.00 2.59
N SER A 121 -6.19 -8.47 3.84
CA SER A 121 -7.38 -8.31 4.68
C SER A 121 -7.64 -6.84 5.01
N ASP A 122 -6.61 -6.13 5.43
CA ASP A 122 -6.70 -4.71 5.79
C ASP A 122 -7.09 -3.84 4.57
N SER A 123 -6.63 -4.19 3.36
CA SER A 123 -7.01 -3.49 2.13
C SER A 123 -8.49 -3.64 1.76
N THR A 124 -9.15 -4.67 2.25
CA THR A 124 -10.59 -4.92 2.07
C THR A 124 -11.44 -4.43 3.24
N ASP A 125 -10.82 -4.16 4.39
CA ASP A 125 -11.47 -3.59 5.56
C ASP A 125 -11.53 -2.07 5.42
N TYR A 126 -12.75 -1.55 5.45
CA TYR A 126 -13.01 -0.11 5.31
C TYR A 126 -12.28 0.73 6.37
N TYR A 127 -12.20 0.25 7.61
CA TYR A 127 -11.52 0.95 8.70
C TYR A 127 -10.00 0.88 8.59
N ALA A 128 -9.47 -0.26 8.16
CA ALA A 128 -8.02 -0.44 8.02
C ALA A 128 -7.42 0.28 6.79
N GLN A 129 -8.23 0.64 5.79
CA GLN A 129 -7.78 1.43 4.62
C GLN A 129 -7.29 2.84 4.99
N HIS A 130 -7.66 3.35 6.16
CA HIS A 130 -7.23 4.64 6.68
C HIS A 130 -6.00 4.54 7.60
N GLU A 131 -5.51 3.33 7.88
CA GLU A 131 -4.29 3.14 8.65
C GLU A 131 -3.06 3.59 7.85
N GLN A 132 -2.14 4.27 8.53
CA GLN A 132 -0.89 4.71 7.91
C GLN A 132 0.01 3.53 7.52
N ALA A 133 0.88 3.76 6.52
CA ALA A 133 1.82 2.74 6.07
C ALA A 133 2.58 2.10 7.24
N SER A 134 2.43 0.79 7.37
CA SER A 134 3.08 -0.01 8.40
C SER A 134 4.60 0.09 8.34
N VAL A 135 5.26 0.09 9.48
CA VAL A 135 6.73 0.06 9.58
C VAL A 135 7.35 -1.24 9.06
N VAL A 136 6.56 -2.29 8.88
CA VAL A 136 7.00 -3.60 8.35
C VAL A 136 6.25 -3.99 7.06
N GLN A 137 5.47 -3.10 6.47
CA GLN A 137 4.66 -3.37 5.27
C GLN A 137 5.44 -4.12 4.18
N HIS A 138 6.70 -3.74 3.94
CA HIS A 138 7.55 -4.37 2.90
C HIS A 138 7.77 -5.87 3.08
N PHE A 139 7.48 -6.44 4.27
CA PHE A 139 7.52 -7.90 4.51
C PHE A 139 6.45 -8.68 3.73
N TRP A 140 5.46 -8.01 3.13
CA TRP A 140 4.48 -8.67 2.26
C TRP A 140 5.14 -9.51 1.17
N SER A 141 6.16 -8.97 0.51
CA SER A 141 6.86 -9.66 -0.57
C SER A 141 7.70 -10.84 -0.06
N LEU A 142 8.30 -10.68 1.14
CA LEU A 142 9.02 -11.76 1.81
C LEU A 142 8.08 -12.87 2.24
N SER A 143 6.84 -12.54 2.63
CA SER A 143 5.81 -13.52 2.97
C SER A 143 5.45 -14.35 1.74
N ILE A 144 5.19 -13.74 0.60
CA ILE A 144 4.95 -14.47 -0.67
C ILE A 144 6.19 -15.32 -1.04
N GLN A 145 7.39 -14.77 -0.91
CA GLN A 145 8.62 -15.50 -1.20
C GLN A 145 8.85 -16.67 -0.23
N GLY A 146 8.51 -16.52 1.04
CA GLY A 146 8.55 -17.59 2.06
C GLY A 146 7.59 -18.73 1.72
N GLN A 147 6.34 -18.38 1.36
CA GLN A 147 5.35 -19.34 0.89
C GLN A 147 5.82 -20.08 -0.37
N PHE A 148 6.44 -19.36 -1.32
CA PHE A 148 7.07 -19.98 -2.49
C PHE A 148 8.18 -20.96 -2.09
N TYR A 149 9.08 -20.61 -1.18
CA TYR A 149 10.15 -21.50 -0.75
C TYR A 149 9.65 -22.75 -0.02
N LEU A 150 8.49 -22.65 0.61
CA LEU A 150 7.85 -23.80 1.27
C LEU A 150 7.14 -24.71 0.24
N LEU A 151 6.34 -24.14 -0.64
CA LEU A 151 5.41 -24.87 -1.51
C LEU A 151 6.06 -25.35 -2.83
N TRP A 152 7.00 -24.56 -3.39
CA TRP A 152 7.59 -24.86 -4.70
C TRP A 152 8.38 -26.17 -4.76
N PRO A 153 9.20 -26.52 -3.75
CA PRO A 153 9.87 -27.81 -3.73
C PRO A 153 8.88 -28.98 -3.64
N LEU A 154 7.75 -28.80 -2.95
CA LEU A 154 6.69 -29.82 -2.90
C LEU A 154 6.01 -29.99 -4.25
N LEU A 155 5.69 -28.90 -4.95
CA LEU A 155 5.14 -28.93 -6.30
C LEU A 155 6.05 -29.73 -7.24
N ILE A 156 7.35 -29.41 -7.26
CA ILE A 156 8.31 -30.10 -8.13
C ILE A 156 8.44 -31.58 -7.76
N LEU A 157 8.44 -31.91 -6.45
CA LEU A 157 8.44 -33.29 -5.99
C LEU A 157 7.19 -34.05 -6.48
N VAL A 158 5.99 -33.49 -6.29
CA VAL A 158 4.73 -34.11 -6.73
C VAL A 158 4.72 -34.30 -8.25
N VAL A 159 5.12 -33.28 -9.03
CA VAL A 159 5.21 -33.37 -10.49
C VAL A 159 6.15 -34.50 -10.92
N THR A 160 7.28 -34.64 -10.23
CA THR A 160 8.27 -35.69 -10.49
C THR A 160 7.72 -37.07 -10.15
N LEU A 161 7.09 -37.24 -8.98
CA LEU A 161 6.48 -38.49 -8.53
C LEU A 161 5.36 -38.93 -9.48
N LEU A 162 4.54 -37.98 -9.93
CA LEU A 162 3.47 -38.24 -10.90
C LEU A 162 3.97 -38.37 -12.34
N ARG A 163 5.28 -38.31 -12.58
CA ARG A 163 5.92 -38.37 -13.90
C ARG A 163 5.31 -37.39 -14.92
N ARG A 164 4.84 -36.24 -14.46
CA ARG A 164 4.27 -35.19 -15.31
C ARG A 164 5.36 -34.29 -15.86
N SER A 165 5.10 -33.64 -16.98
CA SER A 165 6.01 -32.66 -17.57
C SER A 165 6.06 -31.38 -16.74
N LEU A 166 7.19 -31.10 -16.09
CA LEU A 166 7.37 -29.87 -15.31
C LEU A 166 7.13 -28.62 -16.16
N LEU A 167 7.59 -28.61 -17.41
CA LEU A 167 7.36 -27.49 -18.33
C LEU A 167 5.86 -27.19 -18.50
N ARG A 168 5.02 -28.23 -18.72
CA ARG A 168 3.57 -28.05 -18.89
C ARG A 168 2.92 -27.54 -17.61
N VAL A 169 3.32 -28.08 -16.46
CA VAL A 169 2.77 -27.64 -15.16
C VAL A 169 3.14 -26.18 -14.90
N LEU A 170 4.38 -25.78 -15.14
CA LEU A 170 4.81 -24.40 -14.96
C LEU A 170 4.13 -23.44 -15.95
N LEU A 171 3.85 -23.86 -17.18
CA LEU A 171 3.07 -23.07 -18.14
C LEU A 171 1.63 -22.87 -17.66
N VAL A 172 1.00 -23.90 -17.11
CA VAL A 172 -0.35 -23.80 -16.53
C VAL A 172 -0.36 -22.86 -15.32
N VAL A 173 0.60 -23.01 -14.40
CA VAL A 173 0.73 -22.13 -13.22
C VAL A 173 0.98 -20.67 -13.66
N PHE A 174 1.85 -20.46 -14.64
CA PHE A 174 2.11 -19.13 -15.20
C PHE A 174 0.84 -18.51 -15.78
N ALA A 175 0.14 -19.23 -16.68
CA ALA A 175 -1.04 -18.70 -17.34
C ALA A 175 -2.21 -18.46 -16.37
N ALA A 176 -2.46 -19.39 -15.46
CA ALA A 176 -3.54 -19.27 -14.49
C ALA A 176 -3.29 -18.11 -13.50
N SER A 177 -2.06 -18.00 -12.98
CA SER A 177 -1.72 -16.94 -12.03
C SER A 177 -1.64 -15.56 -12.70
N LEU A 178 -1.11 -15.46 -13.94
CA LEU A 178 -1.13 -14.20 -14.68
C LEU A 178 -2.56 -13.79 -15.05
N GLY A 179 -3.41 -14.72 -15.46
CA GLY A 179 -4.82 -14.47 -15.71
C GLY A 179 -5.55 -13.98 -14.44
N CYS A 180 -5.26 -14.61 -13.30
CA CYS A 180 -5.75 -14.16 -11.99
C CYS A 180 -5.24 -12.75 -11.65
N SER A 181 -3.95 -12.46 -11.90
CA SER A 181 -3.35 -11.14 -11.68
C SER A 181 -4.05 -10.06 -12.50
N VAL A 182 -4.24 -10.29 -13.80
CA VAL A 182 -4.92 -9.33 -14.68
C VAL A 182 -6.38 -9.12 -14.26
N TRP A 183 -7.10 -10.21 -13.99
CA TRP A 183 -8.51 -10.15 -13.60
C TRP A 183 -8.70 -9.47 -12.23
N LEU A 184 -7.95 -9.90 -11.21
CA LEU A 184 -8.14 -9.35 -9.85
C LEU A 184 -7.66 -7.88 -9.77
N THR A 185 -6.60 -7.50 -10.49
CA THR A 185 -6.18 -6.09 -10.58
C THR A 185 -7.27 -5.20 -11.19
N ALA A 186 -8.05 -5.71 -12.14
CA ALA A 186 -9.14 -4.96 -12.75
C ALA A 186 -10.39 -4.86 -11.84
N VAL A 187 -10.56 -5.77 -10.89
CA VAL A 187 -11.70 -5.84 -9.98
C VAL A 187 -11.40 -5.17 -8.63
N ASP A 188 -10.25 -5.51 -8.05
CA ASP A 188 -9.80 -5.06 -6.74
C ASP A 188 -8.26 -4.99 -6.74
N GLN A 189 -7.73 -3.83 -7.11
CA GLN A 189 -6.29 -3.62 -7.24
C GLN A 189 -5.54 -3.69 -5.89
N PRO A 190 -6.03 -3.10 -4.78
CA PRO A 190 -5.38 -3.22 -3.48
C PRO A 190 -5.24 -4.67 -3.01
N LEU A 191 -6.30 -5.46 -3.10
CA LEU A 191 -6.26 -6.89 -2.82
C LEU A 191 -5.29 -7.62 -3.75
N ALA A 192 -5.35 -7.35 -5.07
CA ALA A 192 -4.49 -7.97 -6.07
C ALA A 192 -3.00 -7.74 -5.79
N TYR A 193 -2.63 -6.60 -5.22
CA TYR A 193 -1.25 -6.23 -4.95
C TYR A 193 -0.59 -7.18 -3.95
N PHE A 194 -1.31 -7.59 -2.90
CA PHE A 194 -0.80 -8.43 -1.80
C PHE A 194 -1.14 -9.92 -1.95
N HIS A 195 -2.07 -10.28 -2.81
CA HIS A 195 -2.57 -11.64 -2.91
C HIS A 195 -1.55 -12.59 -3.56
N THR A 196 -1.24 -13.72 -2.91
CA THR A 196 -0.21 -14.66 -3.38
C THR A 196 -0.49 -15.20 -4.79
N ALA A 197 -1.75 -15.52 -5.12
CA ALA A 197 -2.11 -16.10 -6.42
C ALA A 197 -1.85 -15.15 -7.60
N THR A 198 -1.85 -13.83 -7.40
CA THR A 198 -1.58 -12.82 -8.43
C THR A 198 -0.09 -12.66 -8.74
N ARG A 199 0.79 -13.25 -7.91
CA ARG A 199 2.25 -13.08 -7.97
C ARG A 199 3.04 -14.36 -8.30
N ILE A 200 2.42 -15.55 -8.15
CA ILE A 200 3.10 -16.84 -8.37
C ILE A 200 3.61 -16.99 -9.81
N TRP A 201 2.97 -16.37 -10.80
CA TRP A 201 3.40 -16.42 -12.20
C TRP A 201 4.83 -15.87 -12.41
N GLU A 202 5.28 -14.92 -11.59
CA GLU A 202 6.63 -14.36 -11.67
C GLU A 202 7.69 -15.41 -11.32
N PHE A 203 7.44 -16.20 -10.27
CA PHE A 203 8.28 -17.36 -9.94
C PHE A 203 8.18 -18.45 -11.00
N ALA A 204 6.98 -18.71 -11.54
CA ALA A 204 6.77 -19.68 -12.61
C ALA A 204 7.52 -19.27 -13.87
N PHE A 205 7.50 -17.99 -14.22
CA PHE A 205 8.26 -17.44 -15.35
C PHE A 205 9.77 -17.65 -15.16
N GLY A 206 10.30 -17.35 -13.98
CA GLY A 206 11.68 -17.66 -13.62
C GLY A 206 11.99 -19.16 -13.75
N GLY A 207 11.08 -20.02 -13.30
CA GLY A 207 11.19 -21.47 -13.43
C GLY A 207 11.19 -21.95 -14.88
N LEU A 208 10.31 -21.41 -15.73
CA LEU A 208 10.29 -21.67 -17.18
C LEU A 208 11.60 -21.25 -17.82
N LEU A 209 12.10 -20.06 -17.49
CA LEU A 209 13.38 -19.57 -17.96
C LEU A 209 14.53 -20.51 -17.58
N ALA A 210 14.53 -21.08 -16.37
CA ALA A 210 15.53 -22.04 -15.91
C ALA A 210 15.54 -23.34 -16.73
N LEU A 211 14.37 -23.77 -17.25
CA LEU A 211 14.24 -24.97 -18.07
C LEU A 211 14.70 -24.76 -19.53
N VAL A 212 14.63 -23.50 -20.01
CA VAL A 212 14.82 -23.18 -21.43
C VAL A 212 16.17 -22.52 -21.69
N VAL A 213 16.66 -21.67 -20.80
CA VAL A 213 17.85 -20.82 -21.04
C VAL A 213 19.11 -21.60 -21.40
N SER A 214 19.30 -22.79 -20.83
CA SER A 214 20.46 -23.64 -21.13
C SER A 214 20.42 -24.28 -22.51
N ARG A 215 19.28 -24.24 -23.21
CA ARG A 215 19.06 -24.79 -24.55
C ARG A 215 19.16 -23.73 -25.64
N VAL A 216 19.20 -22.45 -25.25
CA VAL A 216 19.26 -21.33 -26.21
C VAL A 216 20.67 -20.78 -26.21
N ALA A 217 21.39 -21.03 -27.31
CA ALA A 217 22.69 -20.41 -27.56
C ALA A 217 22.49 -19.09 -28.34
N LEU A 218 22.54 -17.96 -27.60
CA LEU A 218 22.42 -16.65 -28.23
C LEU A 218 23.77 -16.23 -28.85
N PRO A 219 23.79 -15.75 -30.11
CA PRO A 219 24.95 -15.08 -30.67
C PRO A 219 25.37 -13.90 -29.78
N ARG A 220 26.68 -13.64 -29.67
CA ARG A 220 27.26 -12.65 -28.76
C ARG A 220 26.61 -11.26 -28.86
N HIS A 221 26.39 -10.79 -30.07
CA HIS A 221 25.79 -9.47 -30.32
C HIS A 221 24.34 -9.38 -29.81
N TRP A 222 23.55 -10.44 -30.00
CA TRP A 222 22.19 -10.50 -29.44
C TRP A 222 22.19 -10.57 -27.91
N GLY A 223 23.14 -11.29 -27.31
CA GLY A 223 23.32 -11.30 -25.87
C GLY A 223 23.64 -9.90 -25.32
N VAL A 224 24.54 -9.16 -25.98
CA VAL A 224 24.87 -7.77 -25.58
C VAL A 224 23.64 -6.87 -25.70
N LEU A 225 22.93 -6.91 -26.83
CA LEU A 225 21.73 -6.10 -27.04
C LEU A 225 20.65 -6.43 -26.00
N LEU A 226 20.35 -7.72 -25.80
CA LEU A 226 19.33 -8.18 -24.87
C LEU A 226 19.66 -7.81 -23.41
N GLY A 227 20.94 -7.90 -23.02
CA GLY A 227 21.39 -7.53 -21.69
C GLY A 227 21.20 -6.04 -21.40
N TRP A 228 21.57 -5.17 -22.36
CA TRP A 228 21.40 -3.72 -22.19
C TRP A 228 19.93 -3.28 -22.30
N THR A 229 19.16 -3.80 -23.24
CA THR A 229 17.73 -3.47 -23.35
C THR A 229 16.97 -3.89 -22.11
N GLY A 230 17.28 -5.08 -21.54
CA GLY A 230 16.72 -5.51 -20.27
C GLY A 230 17.10 -4.61 -19.10
N LEU A 231 18.39 -4.27 -18.96
CA LEU A 231 18.87 -3.41 -17.87
C LEU A 231 18.30 -1.98 -17.96
N LEU A 232 18.33 -1.37 -19.14
CA LEU A 232 17.75 -0.03 -19.34
C LEU A 232 16.23 -0.04 -19.15
N GLY A 233 15.54 -1.08 -19.63
CA GLY A 233 14.11 -1.24 -19.42
C GLY A 233 13.74 -1.32 -17.94
N LEU A 234 14.57 -1.96 -17.09
CA LEU A 234 14.38 -1.96 -15.63
C LEU A 234 14.55 -0.57 -15.02
N LEU A 235 15.59 0.16 -15.44
CA LEU A 235 15.87 1.51 -14.89
C LEU A 235 14.77 2.52 -15.23
N VAL A 236 14.14 2.38 -16.39
CA VAL A 236 13.10 3.29 -16.90
C VAL A 236 11.70 2.88 -16.44
N CYS A 237 11.50 1.62 -16.04
CA CYS A 237 10.21 1.03 -15.73
C CYS A 237 9.33 1.91 -14.83
N GLY A 238 9.79 2.25 -13.64
CA GLY A 238 8.99 3.01 -12.69
C GLY A 238 8.90 4.52 -12.99
N ILE A 239 9.68 5.03 -13.98
CA ILE A 239 9.55 6.41 -14.45
C ILE A 239 8.42 6.51 -15.48
N VAL A 240 8.36 5.53 -16.40
CA VAL A 240 7.44 5.54 -17.55
C VAL A 240 6.07 4.96 -17.19
N LEU A 241 6.05 3.90 -16.36
CA LEU A 241 4.79 3.29 -15.97
C LEU A 241 4.16 4.05 -14.79
N ASP A 242 3.01 4.62 -15.05
CA ASP A 242 2.11 5.01 -13.96
C ASP A 242 1.41 3.74 -13.45
N VAL A 243 1.98 3.20 -12.36
CA VAL A 243 1.59 1.88 -11.84
C VAL A 243 0.39 1.91 -10.89
N GLY A 244 -0.23 3.08 -10.63
CA GLY A 244 -1.27 3.28 -9.63
C GLY A 244 -2.36 2.20 -9.66
N ALA A 245 -3.27 2.26 -10.63
CA ALA A 245 -4.45 1.38 -10.68
C ALA A 245 -4.25 0.06 -11.45
N ALA A 246 -3.21 -0.08 -12.26
CA ALA A 246 -3.04 -1.20 -13.19
C ALA A 246 -1.94 -2.20 -12.79
N PHE A 247 -1.29 -1.98 -11.66
CA PHE A 247 -0.25 -2.87 -11.13
C PHE A 247 -0.80 -3.72 -9.95
N PRO A 248 -0.46 -5.04 -9.87
CA PRO A 248 0.48 -5.80 -10.69
C PRO A 248 -0.01 -6.13 -12.11
N GLY A 249 -1.22 -6.63 -12.28
CA GLY A 249 -1.85 -6.93 -13.56
C GLY A 249 -0.87 -7.37 -14.65
N TYR A 250 -1.10 -6.89 -15.87
CA TYR A 250 -0.20 -7.12 -17.00
C TYR A 250 1.05 -6.22 -16.97
N LEU A 251 1.06 -5.12 -16.22
CA LEU A 251 2.19 -4.19 -16.16
C LEU A 251 3.43 -4.82 -15.52
N ALA A 252 3.25 -5.76 -14.59
CA ALA A 252 4.35 -6.50 -13.99
C ALA A 252 5.11 -7.40 -14.98
N LEU A 253 4.58 -7.62 -16.20
CA LEU A 253 5.33 -8.24 -17.30
C LEU A 253 6.53 -7.39 -17.75
N TRP A 254 6.48 -6.07 -17.61
CA TRP A 254 7.58 -5.20 -18.01
C TRP A 254 8.85 -5.50 -17.20
N PRO A 255 8.90 -5.31 -15.88
CA PRO A 255 10.12 -5.57 -15.10
C PRO A 255 10.54 -7.03 -15.15
N THR A 256 9.61 -7.98 -15.17
CA THR A 256 9.92 -9.42 -15.23
C THR A 256 10.51 -9.83 -16.57
N THR A 257 9.99 -9.33 -17.71
CA THR A 257 10.57 -9.61 -19.03
C THR A 257 11.92 -8.93 -19.20
N CYS A 258 12.13 -7.73 -18.70
CA CYS A 258 13.42 -7.05 -18.68
C CYS A 258 14.47 -7.86 -17.88
N ALA A 259 14.11 -8.32 -16.69
CA ALA A 259 14.99 -9.20 -15.90
C ALA A 259 15.26 -10.54 -16.57
N ALA A 260 14.23 -11.14 -17.19
CA ALA A 260 14.39 -12.37 -17.98
C ALA A 260 15.35 -12.17 -19.16
N ALA A 261 15.30 -11.03 -19.82
CA ALA A 261 16.22 -10.66 -20.90
C ALA A 261 17.67 -10.59 -20.41
N VAL A 262 17.92 -9.95 -19.25
CA VAL A 262 19.26 -9.91 -18.63
C VAL A 262 19.73 -11.33 -18.27
N ILE A 263 18.88 -12.16 -17.69
CA ILE A 263 19.21 -13.55 -17.32
C ILE A 263 19.50 -14.41 -18.57
N ALA A 264 18.71 -14.23 -19.64
CA ALA A 264 18.88 -14.96 -20.89
C ALA A 264 20.13 -14.52 -21.66
N ALA A 265 20.49 -13.24 -21.61
CA ALA A 265 21.75 -12.73 -22.17
C ALA A 265 22.96 -13.44 -21.57
N GLY A 266 22.92 -13.74 -20.25
CA GLY A 266 23.95 -14.47 -19.55
C GLY A 266 25.32 -13.81 -19.64
N ALA A 267 26.38 -14.62 -19.51
CA ALA A 267 27.76 -14.17 -19.70
C ALA A 267 28.10 -14.08 -21.19
N THR A 268 28.05 -12.87 -21.74
CA THR A 268 28.28 -12.63 -23.19
C THR A 268 29.72 -12.78 -23.60
N GLY A 269 30.67 -12.74 -22.67
CA GLY A 269 32.11 -12.66 -22.93
C GLY A 269 32.51 -11.39 -23.68
N SER A 270 31.64 -10.40 -23.82
CA SER A 270 31.89 -9.13 -24.49
C SER A 270 32.45 -8.09 -23.51
N ARG A 271 33.41 -7.27 -23.95
CA ARG A 271 33.83 -6.09 -23.18
C ARG A 271 32.72 -5.04 -23.03
N PHE A 272 31.73 -5.07 -23.89
CA PHE A 272 30.58 -4.17 -23.93
C PHE A 272 29.31 -4.80 -23.36
N GLY A 273 29.37 -6.02 -22.81
CA GLY A 273 28.20 -6.68 -22.25
C GLY A 273 27.73 -6.08 -20.94
N ALA A 274 26.41 -5.99 -20.74
CA ALA A 274 25.81 -5.58 -19.48
C ALA A 274 26.18 -6.52 -18.32
N ASP A 275 26.41 -7.80 -18.62
CA ASP A 275 26.91 -8.81 -17.68
C ASP A 275 28.22 -8.40 -17.02
N ARG A 276 29.11 -7.67 -17.73
CA ARG A 276 30.38 -7.19 -17.17
C ARG A 276 30.19 -6.09 -16.13
N VAL A 277 29.25 -5.17 -16.37
CA VAL A 277 28.87 -4.14 -15.39
C VAL A 277 28.24 -4.78 -14.17
N LEU A 278 27.27 -5.68 -14.39
CA LEU A 278 26.58 -6.40 -13.33
C LEU A 278 27.51 -7.33 -12.53
N ALA A 279 28.55 -7.88 -13.14
CA ALA A 279 29.56 -8.70 -12.47
C ALA A 279 30.68 -7.89 -11.81
N SER A 280 30.64 -6.54 -11.84
CA SER A 280 31.62 -5.70 -11.16
C SER A 280 31.62 -5.94 -9.65
N GLU A 281 32.77 -5.75 -9.01
CA GLU A 281 32.93 -6.03 -7.58
C GLU A 281 31.97 -5.20 -6.69
N PRO A 282 31.76 -3.87 -6.93
CA PRO A 282 30.80 -3.11 -6.14
C PRO A 282 29.38 -3.62 -6.26
N LEU A 283 28.91 -3.95 -7.48
CA LEU A 283 27.54 -4.46 -7.66
C LEU A 283 27.38 -5.89 -7.11
N ARG A 284 28.41 -6.70 -7.15
CA ARG A 284 28.37 -8.03 -6.50
C ARG A 284 28.26 -7.90 -4.99
N TYR A 285 29.05 -7.02 -4.38
CA TYR A 285 28.99 -6.75 -2.93
C TYR A 285 27.62 -6.21 -2.53
N LEU A 286 27.08 -5.23 -3.25
CA LEU A 286 25.71 -4.74 -3.03
C LEU A 286 24.67 -5.83 -3.25
N GLY A 287 24.89 -6.75 -4.18
CA GLY A 287 24.03 -7.90 -4.40
C GLY A 287 24.02 -8.89 -3.21
N ASP A 288 25.17 -9.07 -2.55
CA ASP A 288 25.24 -9.86 -1.33
C ASP A 288 24.50 -9.18 -0.18
N LEU A 289 24.54 -7.84 -0.09
CA LEU A 289 23.81 -7.04 0.89
C LEU A 289 22.33 -6.84 0.54
N SER A 290 21.89 -7.15 -0.68
CA SER A 290 20.58 -6.77 -1.21
C SER A 290 19.40 -7.19 -0.35
N TYR A 291 19.50 -8.35 0.32
CA TYR A 291 18.46 -8.86 1.21
C TYR A 291 18.37 -8.03 2.50
N ALA A 292 19.50 -7.84 3.19
CA ALA A 292 19.53 -7.04 4.41
C ALA A 292 19.19 -5.55 4.13
N LEU A 293 19.63 -5.01 2.96
CA LEU A 293 19.27 -3.66 2.53
C LEU A 293 17.75 -3.53 2.31
N TYR A 294 17.13 -4.52 1.67
CA TYR A 294 15.69 -4.57 1.51
C TYR A 294 14.95 -4.62 2.86
N LEU A 295 15.48 -5.34 3.85
CA LEU A 295 14.89 -5.41 5.18
C LEU A 295 14.96 -4.07 5.95
N TRP A 296 16.09 -3.34 5.86
CA TRP A 296 16.32 -2.15 6.67
C TRP A 296 15.76 -0.86 6.08
N HIS A 297 15.70 -0.73 4.75
CA HIS A 297 15.37 0.57 4.13
C HIS A 297 14.01 1.11 4.54
N TRP A 298 13.01 0.26 4.66
CA TRP A 298 11.63 0.67 4.95
C TRP A 298 11.42 1.09 6.42
N PRO A 299 11.83 0.31 7.45
CA PRO A 299 11.76 0.75 8.83
C PRO A 299 12.54 2.04 9.09
N VAL A 300 13.70 2.22 8.44
CA VAL A 300 14.49 3.45 8.56
C VAL A 300 13.77 4.63 7.91
N LEU A 301 13.16 4.42 6.74
CA LEU A 301 12.35 5.44 6.06
C LEU A 301 11.15 5.86 6.89
N VAL A 302 10.33 4.90 7.31
CA VAL A 302 9.12 5.19 8.09
C VAL A 302 9.47 5.82 9.44
N GLY A 303 10.49 5.30 10.14
CA GLY A 303 10.98 5.90 11.38
C GLY A 303 11.46 7.34 11.19
N TRP A 304 12.15 7.64 10.08
CA TRP A 304 12.53 9.00 9.73
C TRP A 304 11.32 9.93 9.54
N LEU A 305 10.33 9.49 8.76
CA LEU A 305 9.11 10.27 8.50
C LEU A 305 8.33 10.58 9.78
N VAL A 306 8.16 9.57 10.65
CA VAL A 306 7.49 9.74 11.95
C VAL A 306 8.23 10.73 12.84
N VAL A 307 9.56 10.60 12.98
CA VAL A 307 10.36 11.51 13.82
C VAL A 307 10.41 12.93 13.26
N GLN A 308 10.37 13.10 11.95
CA GLN A 308 10.35 14.45 11.34
C GLN A 308 8.95 15.07 11.32
N GLY A 309 7.89 14.28 11.44
CA GLY A 309 6.50 14.75 11.30
C GLY A 309 6.22 15.32 9.90
N ARG A 310 6.81 14.72 8.87
CA ARG A 310 6.67 15.13 7.46
C ARG A 310 6.42 13.91 6.58
N GLY A 311 5.59 14.08 5.54
CA GLY A 311 5.28 13.01 4.59
C GLY A 311 6.33 12.83 3.48
N GLU A 312 7.27 13.77 3.32
CA GLU A 312 8.25 13.75 2.23
C GLU A 312 9.68 13.79 2.74
N VAL A 313 10.57 13.15 1.98
CA VAL A 313 11.99 13.09 2.28
C VAL A 313 12.76 13.98 1.30
N GLY A 314 13.39 15.04 1.81
CA GLY A 314 14.30 15.87 1.02
C GLY A 314 15.56 15.11 0.61
N LEU A 315 16.35 15.68 -0.31
CA LEU A 315 17.55 15.04 -0.86
C LEU A 315 18.55 14.59 0.23
N ILE A 316 18.85 15.47 1.20
CA ILE A 316 19.79 15.17 2.30
C ILE A 316 19.25 14.05 3.19
N GLY A 317 17.96 14.13 3.56
CA GLY A 317 17.28 13.09 4.34
C GLY A 317 17.32 11.74 3.63
N GLY A 318 17.04 11.71 2.34
CA GLY A 318 17.10 10.48 1.55
C GLY A 318 18.50 9.87 1.47
N ILE A 319 19.53 10.68 1.30
CA ILE A 319 20.93 10.22 1.36
C ILE A 319 21.24 9.64 2.75
N ALA A 320 20.81 10.29 3.82
CA ALA A 320 21.00 9.80 5.19
C ALA A 320 20.29 8.45 5.43
N ILE A 321 19.03 8.30 4.98
CA ILE A 321 18.25 7.07 5.06
C ILE A 321 18.94 5.92 4.31
N ILE A 322 19.37 6.17 3.06
CA ILE A 322 20.05 5.15 2.25
C ILE A 322 21.39 4.76 2.90
N SER A 323 22.17 5.73 3.38
CA SER A 323 23.45 5.47 4.04
C SER A 323 23.26 4.67 5.34
N ALA A 324 22.30 5.04 6.18
CA ALA A 324 21.97 4.31 7.40
C ALA A 324 21.51 2.87 7.07
N SER A 325 20.65 2.70 6.07
CA SER A 325 20.18 1.39 5.63
C SER A 325 21.32 0.51 5.12
N LEU A 326 22.27 1.06 4.39
CA LEU A 326 23.46 0.34 3.92
C LEU A 326 24.38 -0.08 5.07
N VAL A 327 24.61 0.81 6.04
CA VAL A 327 25.41 0.49 7.24
C VAL A 327 24.76 -0.62 8.05
N LEU A 328 23.47 -0.53 8.31
CA LEU A 328 22.70 -1.55 9.03
C LEU A 328 22.67 -2.88 8.26
N ALA A 329 22.53 -2.83 6.93
CA ALA A 329 22.58 -4.00 6.08
C ALA A 329 23.96 -4.69 6.14
N ALA A 330 25.05 -3.92 6.04
CA ALA A 330 26.41 -4.43 6.14
C ALA A 330 26.67 -5.03 7.53
N ALA A 331 26.24 -4.36 8.59
CA ALA A 331 26.36 -4.87 9.97
C ALA A 331 25.58 -6.18 10.14
N THR A 332 24.32 -6.24 9.66
CA THR A 332 23.49 -7.45 9.72
C THR A 332 24.14 -8.60 8.92
N HIS A 333 24.64 -8.30 7.73
CA HIS A 333 25.32 -9.31 6.91
C HIS A 333 26.56 -9.88 7.62
N LEU A 334 27.43 -9.02 8.15
CA LEU A 334 28.69 -9.43 8.78
C LEU A 334 28.50 -10.08 10.15
N LEU A 335 27.59 -9.56 10.98
CA LEU A 335 27.46 -9.95 12.38
C LEU A 335 26.40 -11.05 12.58
N VAL A 336 25.44 -11.18 11.65
CA VAL A 336 24.31 -12.10 11.81
C VAL A 336 24.28 -13.14 10.70
N GLU A 337 24.14 -12.73 9.43
CA GLU A 337 23.95 -13.67 8.32
C GLU A 337 25.14 -14.62 8.13
N GLU A 338 26.35 -14.05 8.02
CA GLU A 338 27.54 -14.84 7.74
C GLU A 338 27.94 -15.79 8.90
N PRO A 339 27.93 -15.37 10.19
CA PRO A 339 28.16 -16.29 11.31
C PRO A 339 27.11 -17.39 11.40
N VAL A 340 25.84 -17.07 11.22
CA VAL A 340 24.76 -18.05 11.28
C VAL A 340 24.86 -19.04 10.14
N ARG A 341 25.13 -18.57 8.92
CA ARG A 341 25.32 -19.44 7.75
C ARG A 341 26.44 -20.47 7.96
N ARG A 342 27.51 -20.08 8.66
CA ARG A 342 28.64 -20.95 8.98
C ARG A 342 28.41 -21.81 10.22
N SER A 343 27.39 -21.48 11.03
CA SER A 343 27.13 -22.17 12.30
C SER A 343 26.66 -23.61 12.09
N ARG A 344 26.98 -24.47 13.09
CA ARG A 344 26.49 -25.86 13.17
C ARG A 344 25.12 -25.98 13.85
N TRP A 345 24.55 -24.89 14.32
CA TRP A 345 23.26 -24.91 15.01
C TRP A 345 22.14 -25.42 14.09
N ARG A 346 21.19 -26.14 14.66
CA ARG A 346 20.02 -26.61 13.93
C ARG A 346 19.11 -25.42 13.67
N ALA A 347 18.65 -25.25 12.41
CA ALA A 347 17.76 -24.14 12.04
C ALA A 347 16.54 -24.02 12.97
N ARG A 348 15.92 -25.15 13.37
CA ARG A 348 14.77 -25.19 14.28
C ARG A 348 15.06 -24.56 15.65
N THR A 349 16.24 -24.81 16.22
CA THR A 349 16.65 -24.24 17.51
C THR A 349 16.83 -22.73 17.40
N MET A 350 17.41 -22.25 16.31
CA MET A 350 17.60 -20.83 16.05
C MET A 350 16.25 -20.12 15.87
N VAL A 351 15.35 -20.73 15.08
CA VAL A 351 14.00 -20.18 14.87
C VAL A 351 13.27 -20.06 16.21
N ALA A 352 13.26 -21.12 17.02
CA ALA A 352 12.58 -21.08 18.32
C ALA A 352 13.16 -20.04 19.28
N LEU A 353 14.49 -19.90 19.32
CA LEU A 353 15.17 -18.92 20.21
C LEU A 353 14.91 -17.47 19.85
N VAL A 354 14.52 -17.16 18.61
CA VAL A 354 14.29 -15.79 18.18
C VAL A 354 12.80 -15.52 17.95
N LEU A 355 12.07 -16.43 17.32
CA LEU A 355 10.65 -16.27 17.02
C LEU A 355 9.80 -16.19 18.30
N VAL A 356 10.05 -17.10 19.27
CA VAL A 356 9.24 -17.14 20.50
C VAL A 356 9.37 -15.84 21.31
N PRO A 357 10.58 -15.32 21.62
CA PRO A 357 10.70 -14.05 22.32
C PRO A 357 10.16 -12.86 21.52
N LEU A 358 10.32 -12.85 20.19
CA LEU A 358 9.81 -11.78 19.34
C LEU A 358 8.29 -11.72 19.37
N VAL A 359 7.61 -12.86 19.20
CA VAL A 359 6.15 -12.94 19.28
C VAL A 359 5.67 -12.60 20.69
N ALA A 360 6.34 -13.10 21.74
CA ALA A 360 6.00 -12.75 23.11
C ALA A 360 6.15 -11.24 23.38
N ALA A 361 7.22 -10.62 22.90
CA ALA A 361 7.43 -9.18 23.03
C ALA A 361 6.35 -8.38 22.26
N ALA A 362 5.99 -8.81 21.05
CA ALA A 362 4.92 -8.17 20.27
C ALA A 362 3.55 -8.28 20.96
N VAL A 363 3.25 -9.42 21.59
CA VAL A 363 2.01 -9.60 22.38
C VAL A 363 2.00 -8.71 23.63
N VAL A 364 3.14 -8.57 24.30
CA VAL A 364 3.26 -7.71 25.51
C VAL A 364 3.15 -6.23 25.18
N VAL A 365 3.62 -5.82 23.99
CA VAL A 365 3.53 -4.41 23.53
C VAL A 365 2.11 -4.03 23.11
N GLN A 366 1.21 -4.99 22.90
CA GLN A 366 -0.20 -4.65 22.66
C GLN A 366 -0.79 -3.99 23.92
N PRO A 367 -1.28 -2.74 23.82
CA PRO A 367 -1.82 -2.06 25.00
C PRO A 367 -3.06 -2.77 25.52
N THR A 368 -3.06 -3.12 26.79
CA THR A 368 -4.23 -3.60 27.52
C THR A 368 -4.99 -2.37 28.04
N GLY A 369 -5.71 -1.66 27.19
CA GLY A 369 -6.57 -0.52 27.56
C GLY A 369 -5.88 0.87 27.57
N PRO A 370 -6.66 1.95 27.67
CA PRO A 370 -6.14 3.31 27.66
C PRO A 370 -5.25 3.55 28.90
N ARG A 371 -4.03 4.05 28.67
CA ARG A 371 -3.17 4.55 29.74
C ARG A 371 -3.76 5.89 30.23
N GLU A 372 -4.37 5.88 31.40
CA GLU A 372 -4.68 7.09 32.15
C GLU A 372 -3.38 7.81 32.52
N GLY A 373 -3.14 8.96 31.91
CA GLY A 373 -2.11 9.89 32.35
C GLY A 373 -1.34 10.55 31.21
N ALA A 374 -1.62 11.79 30.98
CA ALA A 374 -0.95 12.82 30.18
C ALA A 374 -1.56 13.21 28.82
N ALA A 375 -2.64 12.62 28.38
CA ALA A 375 -3.36 13.08 27.18
C ALA A 375 -4.88 13.03 27.39
N ALA A 376 -5.39 13.72 28.40
CA ALA A 376 -6.83 13.75 28.70
C ALA A 376 -7.70 14.42 27.60
N GLN A 377 -7.11 14.74 26.45
CA GLN A 377 -7.76 15.43 25.33
C GLN A 377 -7.49 14.80 23.95
N LEU A 378 -6.66 13.75 23.87
CA LEU A 378 -6.52 13.01 22.63
C LEU A 378 -7.55 11.89 22.58
N PRO A 379 -8.26 11.67 21.44
CA PRO A 379 -9.11 10.52 21.29
C PRO A 379 -8.32 9.25 21.62
N ALA A 380 -8.91 8.39 22.45
CA ALA A 380 -8.23 7.17 22.92
C ALA A 380 -7.95 6.18 21.78
N ASP A 381 -8.62 6.34 20.63
CA ASP A 381 -8.52 5.50 19.47
C ASP A 381 -8.07 6.27 18.22
N ALA A 382 -7.17 5.68 17.45
CA ALA A 382 -6.81 6.12 16.10
C ALA A 382 -8.00 6.06 15.10
N THR A 383 -9.17 5.70 15.58
CA THR A 383 -10.40 5.49 14.83
C THR A 383 -11.53 6.40 15.29
N ASP A 384 -11.23 7.67 15.63
CA ASP A 384 -12.28 8.67 15.91
C ASP A 384 -12.98 9.09 14.60
N PHE A 385 -13.58 8.09 13.95
CA PHE A 385 -14.34 8.22 12.72
C PHE A 385 -15.82 7.95 12.99
N ALA A 386 -16.71 8.63 12.28
CA ALA A 386 -18.14 8.59 12.58
C ALA A 386 -18.76 7.21 12.29
N PRO A 387 -19.23 6.48 13.31
CA PRO A 387 -20.07 5.33 13.10
C PRO A 387 -21.42 5.77 12.52
N PHE A 388 -22.06 4.91 11.76
CA PHE A 388 -23.41 5.13 11.25
C PHE A 388 -24.32 3.95 11.60
N ASP A 389 -25.14 4.11 12.62
CA ASP A 389 -26.16 3.14 12.99
C ASP A 389 -27.24 3.14 11.93
N SER A 390 -27.25 2.12 11.10
CA SER A 390 -28.08 2.03 9.91
C SER A 390 -28.43 0.60 9.53
N GLN A 391 -29.47 0.47 8.72
CA GLN A 391 -29.83 -0.78 8.03
C GLN A 391 -29.48 -0.62 6.55
N CYS A 392 -28.53 -1.42 6.09
CA CYS A 392 -28.10 -1.35 4.70
C CYS A 392 -28.84 -2.40 3.85
N ARG A 393 -29.21 -2.00 2.62
CA ARG A 393 -29.66 -2.90 1.56
C ARG A 393 -28.80 -2.70 0.31
N LYS A 394 -28.77 -3.69 -0.56
CA LYS A 394 -28.20 -3.50 -1.89
C LYS A 394 -29.10 -2.64 -2.74
N SER A 395 -28.51 -1.79 -3.58
CA SER A 395 -29.24 -0.99 -4.55
C SER A 395 -29.99 -1.89 -5.55
N SER A 396 -31.11 -1.38 -6.07
CA SER A 396 -31.82 -2.03 -7.20
C SER A 396 -31.00 -1.99 -8.50
N HIS A 397 -30.03 -1.07 -8.61
CA HIS A 397 -29.19 -0.88 -9.78
C HIS A 397 -27.90 -1.70 -9.73
N SER A 398 -27.41 -2.07 -8.53
CA SER A 398 -26.14 -2.80 -8.40
C SER A 398 -26.00 -3.53 -7.06
N GLN A 399 -25.44 -4.74 -7.11
CA GLN A 399 -25.05 -5.49 -5.91
C GLN A 399 -23.76 -4.94 -5.24
N GLU A 400 -23.04 -4.03 -5.91
CA GLU A 400 -21.84 -3.38 -5.39
C GLU A 400 -22.17 -2.11 -4.60
N LEU A 401 -23.38 -1.56 -4.72
CA LEU A 401 -23.81 -0.35 -4.05
C LEU A 401 -24.65 -0.69 -2.81
N ASP A 402 -24.14 -0.38 -1.65
CA ASP A 402 -24.88 -0.39 -0.40
C ASP A 402 -25.61 0.95 -0.19
N VAL A 403 -26.89 0.86 0.13
CA VAL A 403 -27.74 2.00 0.51
C VAL A 403 -28.12 1.81 1.96
N CYS A 404 -27.53 2.62 2.83
CA CYS A 404 -27.64 2.49 4.27
C CYS A 404 -28.60 3.54 4.83
N TYR A 405 -29.69 3.12 5.44
CA TYR A 405 -30.74 3.97 6.01
C TYR A 405 -30.52 4.12 7.50
N GLY A 406 -30.32 5.35 7.97
CA GLY A 406 -30.30 5.67 9.39
C GLY A 406 -31.60 5.33 10.08
N LEU A 407 -31.52 4.90 11.32
CA LEU A 407 -32.70 4.57 12.14
C LEU A 407 -33.49 5.83 12.46
N THR A 408 -34.81 5.78 12.34
CA THR A 408 -35.73 6.88 12.68
C THR A 408 -36.86 6.38 13.55
N GLU A 409 -37.32 7.19 14.49
CA GLU A 409 -38.54 6.93 15.26
C GLU A 409 -39.75 7.47 14.50
N GLY A 410 -40.36 6.60 13.66
CA GLY A 410 -41.54 6.93 12.87
C GLY A 410 -41.25 7.43 11.44
N PRO A 411 -42.25 7.97 10.72
CA PRO A 411 -42.06 8.46 9.37
C PRO A 411 -41.15 9.70 9.35
N PRO A 412 -40.12 9.74 8.49
CA PRO A 412 -39.16 10.84 8.47
C PRO A 412 -39.81 12.14 7.95
N THR A 413 -39.40 13.28 8.52
CA THR A 413 -39.82 14.61 8.07
C THR A 413 -39.09 15.05 6.81
N LYS A 414 -37.80 14.66 6.67
CA LYS A 414 -36.99 14.83 5.45
C LYS A 414 -36.14 13.59 5.22
N ARG A 415 -35.84 13.29 3.95
CA ARG A 415 -34.85 12.26 3.55
C ARG A 415 -33.64 12.95 2.96
N VAL A 416 -32.48 12.76 3.57
CA VAL A 416 -31.22 13.38 3.19
C VAL A 416 -30.25 12.31 2.74
N VAL A 417 -29.79 12.38 1.49
CA VAL A 417 -28.81 11.45 0.95
C VAL A 417 -27.41 12.02 1.13
N LEU A 418 -26.53 11.28 1.79
CA LEU A 418 -25.09 11.52 1.83
C LEU A 418 -24.42 10.62 0.79
N VAL A 419 -23.76 11.21 -0.19
CA VAL A 419 -23.10 10.44 -1.26
C VAL A 419 -21.69 10.93 -1.53
N GLY A 420 -20.75 10.00 -1.58
CA GLY A 420 -19.35 10.28 -1.85
C GLY A 420 -18.39 9.30 -1.18
N ASP A 421 -17.24 9.81 -0.77
CA ASP A 421 -16.19 9.05 -0.11
C ASP A 421 -16.15 9.30 1.41
N SER A 422 -15.02 8.93 2.04
CA SER A 422 -14.82 9.11 3.46
C SER A 422 -14.90 10.56 3.96
N HIS A 423 -14.63 11.53 3.08
CA HIS A 423 -14.76 12.96 3.41
C HIS A 423 -16.22 13.41 3.54
N ILE A 424 -17.16 12.72 2.92
CA ILE A 424 -18.59 12.89 3.20
C ILE A 424 -19.01 12.10 4.43
N GLN A 425 -18.46 10.91 4.63
CA GLN A 425 -18.78 10.10 5.80
C GLN A 425 -18.50 10.82 7.13
N GLN A 426 -17.41 11.59 7.23
CA GLN A 426 -17.07 12.31 8.47
C GLN A 426 -18.19 13.27 8.93
N TYR A 427 -18.99 13.81 7.99
CA TYR A 427 -20.13 14.67 8.30
C TYR A 427 -21.29 13.94 8.99
N LEU A 428 -21.32 12.59 8.97
CA LEU A 428 -22.31 11.84 9.75
C LEU A 428 -22.25 12.17 11.23
N ALA A 429 -21.06 12.48 11.77
CA ALA A 429 -20.91 12.87 13.19
C ALA A 429 -21.64 14.17 13.52
N ALA A 430 -21.70 15.13 12.59
CA ALA A 430 -22.46 16.37 12.77
C ALA A 430 -23.94 16.20 12.41
N LEU A 431 -24.24 15.45 11.34
CA LEU A 431 -25.60 15.34 10.80
C LEU A 431 -26.49 14.36 11.58
N ALA A 432 -25.93 13.31 12.21
CA ALA A 432 -26.73 12.36 12.96
C ALA A 432 -27.50 13.00 14.15
N PRO A 433 -26.88 13.83 15.00
CA PRO A 433 -27.61 14.55 16.04
C PRO A 433 -28.68 15.51 15.53
N ILE A 434 -28.46 16.14 14.36
CA ILE A 434 -29.44 17.01 13.71
C ILE A 434 -30.64 16.17 13.22
N ALA A 435 -30.34 15.06 12.55
CA ALA A 435 -31.36 14.15 12.03
C ALA A 435 -32.26 13.59 13.15
N GLU A 436 -31.66 13.19 14.28
CA GLU A 436 -32.41 12.73 15.47
C GLU A 436 -33.35 13.81 15.99
N ARG A 437 -32.85 15.04 16.20
CA ARG A 437 -33.68 16.15 16.70
C ARG A 437 -34.82 16.56 15.77
N ARG A 438 -34.56 16.51 14.44
CA ARG A 438 -35.52 16.97 13.42
C ARG A 438 -36.38 15.86 12.81
N GLY A 439 -36.14 14.61 13.17
CA GLY A 439 -36.84 13.45 12.60
C GLY A 439 -36.47 13.23 11.13
N TRP A 440 -35.21 13.54 10.72
CA TRP A 440 -34.74 13.27 9.37
C TRP A 440 -34.26 11.83 9.22
N GLN A 441 -34.38 11.29 8.03
CA GLN A 441 -33.72 10.04 7.67
C GLN A 441 -32.48 10.33 6.86
N LEU A 442 -31.31 10.01 7.41
CA LEU A 442 -30.07 10.02 6.66
C LEU A 442 -29.98 8.72 5.83
N ILE A 443 -29.60 8.85 4.57
CA ILE A 443 -29.39 7.72 3.66
C ILE A 443 -27.96 7.85 3.13
N ALA A 444 -27.09 6.92 3.52
CA ALA A 444 -25.69 6.97 3.15
C ALA A 444 -25.38 6.02 1.98
N MET A 445 -24.72 6.55 0.96
CA MET A 445 -24.11 5.83 -0.15
C MET A 445 -22.64 6.24 -0.19
N LEU A 446 -21.77 5.38 0.36
CA LEU A 446 -20.38 5.73 0.60
C LEU A 446 -19.44 4.70 -0.02
N LYS A 447 -18.39 5.18 -0.69
CA LYS A 447 -17.31 4.34 -1.21
C LYS A 447 -15.97 5.04 -1.01
N GLY A 448 -15.07 4.41 -0.24
CA GLY A 448 -13.75 4.94 0.06
C GLY A 448 -12.99 5.37 -1.20
N ALA A 449 -12.38 6.54 -1.14
CA ALA A 449 -11.58 7.13 -2.22
C ALA A 449 -12.32 7.32 -3.56
N CYS A 450 -13.66 7.33 -3.55
CA CYS A 450 -14.50 7.47 -4.73
C CYS A 450 -15.53 8.59 -4.52
N PRO A 451 -15.14 9.87 -4.64
CA PRO A 451 -16.06 11.00 -4.51
C PRO A 451 -17.16 10.95 -5.58
N PHE A 452 -18.29 11.57 -5.30
CA PHE A 452 -19.46 11.56 -6.20
C PHE A 452 -19.20 12.40 -7.48
N SER A 453 -18.78 11.71 -8.54
CA SER A 453 -18.33 12.32 -9.80
C SER A 453 -18.72 11.47 -11.00
N THR A 454 -18.75 12.08 -12.20
CA THR A 454 -18.82 11.35 -13.48
C THR A 454 -17.46 10.80 -13.90
N ARG A 455 -16.41 11.12 -13.15
CA ARG A 455 -15.02 10.69 -13.41
C ARG A 455 -14.46 9.99 -12.18
N SER A 456 -13.45 9.16 -12.38
CA SER A 456 -12.67 8.61 -11.27
C SER A 456 -11.56 9.59 -10.90
N GLU A 457 -11.82 10.43 -9.90
CA GLU A 457 -10.97 11.59 -9.56
C GLU A 457 -9.70 11.18 -8.77
N LYS A 458 -9.76 10.11 -7.98
CA LYS A 458 -8.62 9.65 -7.17
C LYS A 458 -7.69 8.77 -7.99
N VAL A 459 -8.26 7.82 -8.73
CA VAL A 459 -7.53 6.85 -9.54
C VAL A 459 -8.06 6.96 -10.97
N PRO A 460 -7.35 7.63 -11.89
CA PRO A 460 -7.81 7.83 -13.26
C PRO A 460 -8.16 6.49 -13.94
N GLY A 461 -9.39 6.41 -14.46
CA GLY A 461 -9.86 5.24 -15.20
C GLY A 461 -10.34 4.06 -14.33
N ASP A 462 -10.50 4.21 -13.02
CA ASP A 462 -11.09 3.18 -12.16
C ASP A 462 -12.55 2.92 -12.52
N GLN A 463 -12.78 1.82 -13.22
CA GLN A 463 -14.09 1.40 -13.68
C GLN A 463 -15.03 1.02 -12.53
N SER A 464 -14.50 0.59 -11.37
CA SER A 464 -15.30 0.27 -10.19
C SER A 464 -15.90 1.53 -9.58
N CYS A 465 -15.11 2.60 -9.45
CA CYS A 465 -15.58 3.90 -8.98
C CYS A 465 -16.60 4.51 -9.96
N LEU A 466 -16.34 4.46 -11.28
CA LEU A 466 -17.25 4.99 -12.29
C LEU A 466 -18.61 4.29 -12.24
N ARG A 467 -18.64 2.95 -12.29
CA ARG A 467 -19.90 2.18 -12.21
C ARG A 467 -20.65 2.43 -10.90
N TRP A 468 -19.93 2.49 -9.79
CA TRP A 468 -20.51 2.78 -8.49
C TRP A 468 -21.21 4.15 -8.50
N ASN A 469 -20.56 5.16 -8.99
CA ASN A 469 -21.08 6.52 -9.10
C ASN A 469 -22.33 6.62 -10.03
N ASP A 470 -22.32 5.89 -11.16
CA ASP A 470 -23.46 5.87 -12.07
C ASP A 470 -24.68 5.20 -11.40
N ASN A 471 -24.46 4.09 -10.68
CA ASN A 471 -25.53 3.42 -9.95
C ASN A 471 -26.03 4.25 -8.75
N ALA A 472 -25.15 4.97 -8.05
CA ALA A 472 -25.53 5.87 -6.97
C ALA A 472 -26.39 7.03 -7.48
N ALA A 473 -26.03 7.62 -8.62
CA ALA A 473 -26.84 8.67 -9.23
C ALA A 473 -28.24 8.16 -9.65
N ALA A 474 -28.33 6.97 -10.22
CA ALA A 474 -29.61 6.35 -10.58
C ALA A 474 -30.47 6.06 -9.34
N GLU A 475 -29.88 5.49 -8.27
CA GLU A 475 -30.58 5.23 -7.00
C GLU A 475 -31.08 6.53 -6.35
N ILE A 476 -30.29 7.63 -6.38
CA ILE A 476 -30.68 8.94 -5.86
C ILE A 476 -31.88 9.50 -6.63
N ILE A 477 -31.89 9.37 -7.96
CA ILE A 477 -33.00 9.84 -8.81
C ILE A 477 -34.29 9.08 -8.50
N ASP A 478 -34.20 7.76 -8.25
CA ASP A 478 -35.36 6.94 -7.88
C ASP A 478 -35.86 7.25 -6.45
N LEU A 479 -34.94 7.50 -5.52
CA LEU A 479 -35.26 7.85 -4.12
C LEU A 479 -35.95 9.21 -3.97
N ARG A 480 -35.64 10.18 -4.85
CA ARG A 480 -36.11 11.58 -4.77
C ARG A 480 -35.99 12.12 -3.35
N PRO A 481 -34.76 12.29 -2.81
CA PRO A 481 -34.56 12.85 -1.49
C PRO A 481 -34.92 14.35 -1.47
N ASP A 482 -35.11 14.91 -0.28
CA ASP A 482 -35.31 16.34 -0.10
C ASP A 482 -34.06 17.13 -0.49
N PHE A 483 -32.87 16.61 -0.22
CA PHE A 483 -31.61 17.10 -0.79
C PHE A 483 -30.50 16.04 -0.72
N VAL A 484 -29.45 16.26 -1.53
CA VAL A 484 -28.22 15.45 -1.55
C VAL A 484 -27.09 16.25 -0.92
N PHE A 485 -26.39 15.65 0.05
CA PHE A 485 -25.19 16.22 0.66
C PHE A 485 -23.93 15.57 0.07
N THR A 486 -23.01 16.37 -0.52
CA THR A 486 -21.82 15.88 -1.21
C THR A 486 -20.68 16.90 -1.16
N LEU A 487 -19.48 16.56 -1.70
CA LEU A 487 -18.34 17.49 -1.76
C LEU A 487 -18.51 18.54 -2.87
N ALA A 488 -18.05 19.78 -2.58
CA ALA A 488 -17.89 20.85 -3.55
C ALA A 488 -16.49 20.91 -4.15
N THR A 489 -15.46 20.58 -3.34
CA THR A 489 -14.05 20.63 -3.74
C THR A 489 -13.32 19.39 -3.29
N ARG A 490 -12.06 19.26 -3.70
CA ARG A 490 -11.12 18.24 -3.22
C ARG A 490 -9.68 18.74 -3.26
N ASP A 491 -8.78 17.95 -2.72
CA ASP A 491 -7.32 18.15 -2.76
C ASP A 491 -6.89 19.48 -2.12
N VAL A 492 -7.47 19.82 -0.97
CA VAL A 492 -7.10 20.97 -0.13
C VAL A 492 -5.77 20.67 0.56
N GLN A 493 -4.66 20.87 -0.17
CA GLN A 493 -3.31 20.50 0.27
C GLN A 493 -2.35 21.69 0.13
N VAL A 494 -1.20 21.58 0.80
CA VAL A 494 -0.10 22.53 0.64
C VAL A 494 0.27 22.69 -0.84
N GLY A 495 0.36 23.94 -1.28
CA GLY A 495 0.57 24.31 -2.68
C GLY A 495 -0.69 24.75 -3.41
N LEU A 496 -1.80 24.97 -2.69
CA LEU A 496 -3.07 25.45 -3.22
C LEU A 496 -3.62 24.59 -4.38
N THR A 497 -3.63 23.28 -4.15
CA THR A 497 -4.07 22.29 -5.16
C THR A 497 -5.57 22.07 -5.17
N GLU A 498 -6.33 22.77 -4.31
CA GLU A 498 -7.78 22.67 -4.22
C GLU A 498 -8.45 22.90 -5.58
N VAL A 499 -9.36 22.02 -5.95
CA VAL A 499 -10.09 22.06 -7.20
C VAL A 499 -11.54 21.61 -7.03
N THR A 500 -12.45 22.18 -7.84
CA THR A 500 -13.79 21.60 -8.08
C THR A 500 -13.72 20.80 -9.38
N PRO A 501 -13.72 19.47 -9.34
CA PRO A 501 -13.60 18.65 -10.54
C PRO A 501 -14.78 18.86 -11.50
N PRO A 502 -14.55 18.89 -12.82
CA PRO A 502 -15.65 18.96 -13.79
C PRO A 502 -16.70 17.86 -13.63
N GLY A 503 -16.29 16.67 -13.19
CA GLY A 503 -17.20 15.55 -12.93
C GLY A 503 -18.18 15.80 -11.78
N PHE A 504 -17.86 16.65 -10.81
CA PHE A 504 -18.79 17.08 -9.76
C PHE A 504 -19.90 17.95 -10.37
N VAL A 505 -19.53 18.94 -11.15
CA VAL A 505 -20.48 19.83 -11.83
C VAL A 505 -21.40 19.05 -12.78
N GLU A 506 -20.85 18.06 -13.50
CA GLU A 506 -21.64 17.17 -14.37
C GLU A 506 -22.67 16.36 -13.56
N ARG A 507 -22.34 15.87 -12.36
CA ARG A 507 -23.29 15.19 -11.45
C ARG A 507 -24.35 16.16 -10.92
N TRP A 508 -23.97 17.36 -10.55
CA TRP A 508 -24.94 18.36 -10.09
C TRP A 508 -25.95 18.70 -11.18
N ARG A 509 -25.50 18.86 -12.45
CA ARG A 509 -26.40 19.05 -13.60
C ARG A 509 -27.33 17.85 -13.83
N GLN A 510 -26.85 16.63 -13.60
CA GLN A 510 -27.70 15.43 -13.70
C GLN A 510 -28.81 15.44 -12.64
N LEU A 511 -28.49 15.85 -11.40
CA LEU A 511 -29.46 15.97 -10.31
C LEU A 511 -30.41 17.17 -10.52
N ASP A 512 -29.93 18.27 -11.13
CA ASP A 512 -30.74 19.43 -11.52
C ASP A 512 -31.81 19.02 -12.51
N ALA A 513 -31.45 18.25 -13.53
CA ALA A 513 -32.40 17.70 -14.50
C ALA A 513 -33.49 16.82 -13.86
N ALA A 514 -33.19 16.21 -12.73
CA ALA A 514 -34.14 15.44 -11.89
C ALA A 514 -34.84 16.29 -10.82
N GLN A 515 -34.56 17.61 -10.76
CA GLN A 515 -35.07 18.57 -9.79
C GLN A 515 -34.75 18.18 -8.32
N ILE A 516 -33.55 17.66 -8.09
CA ILE A 516 -33.08 17.25 -6.76
C ILE A 516 -32.10 18.33 -6.26
N PRO A 517 -32.37 18.98 -5.11
CA PRO A 517 -31.46 19.95 -4.51
C PRO A 517 -30.15 19.30 -4.06
N VAL A 518 -29.04 20.03 -4.19
CA VAL A 518 -27.70 19.61 -3.80
C VAL A 518 -27.12 20.60 -2.80
N VAL A 519 -26.69 20.12 -1.66
CA VAL A 519 -25.86 20.86 -0.70
C VAL A 519 -24.44 20.36 -0.84
N ALA A 520 -23.56 21.17 -1.42
CA ALA A 520 -22.18 20.82 -1.69
C ALA A 520 -21.26 21.51 -0.67
N VAL A 521 -20.44 20.74 0.04
CA VAL A 521 -19.56 21.26 1.10
C VAL A 521 -18.11 21.34 0.63
N ARG A 522 -17.42 22.44 0.94
CA ARG A 522 -16.00 22.60 0.74
C ARG A 522 -15.23 21.56 1.53
N ASP A 523 -14.24 20.90 0.89
CA ASP A 523 -13.42 19.85 1.52
C ASP A 523 -12.52 20.46 2.63
N ASN A 524 -12.12 19.62 3.58
CA ASN A 524 -11.25 19.99 4.68
C ASN A 524 -9.76 19.93 4.29
N PRO A 525 -8.88 20.61 5.07
CA PRO A 525 -7.43 20.51 4.91
C PRO A 525 -6.91 19.07 4.97
N ARG A 526 -5.97 18.75 4.06
CA ARG A 526 -5.25 17.49 3.98
C ARG A 526 -3.75 17.74 4.15
N TYR A 527 -3.12 16.90 4.92
CA TYR A 527 -1.69 16.99 5.24
C TYR A 527 -0.90 15.86 4.57
N SER A 528 0.41 16.03 4.42
CA SER A 528 1.31 14.97 3.97
C SER A 528 1.79 14.05 5.10
N PHE A 529 1.27 14.25 6.32
CA PHE A 529 1.63 13.51 7.54
C PHE A 529 0.40 13.37 8.44
N SER A 530 0.38 12.35 9.33
CA SER A 530 -0.68 12.22 10.34
C SER A 530 -0.57 13.32 11.40
N VAL A 531 -1.62 14.09 11.53
CA VAL A 531 -1.71 15.15 12.54
C VAL A 531 -1.65 14.55 13.94
N LEU A 532 -2.37 13.46 14.20
CA LEU A 532 -2.36 12.75 15.48
C LEU A 532 -0.95 12.23 15.83
N ASP A 533 -0.27 11.57 14.87
CA ASP A 533 1.10 11.07 15.09
C ASP A 533 2.07 12.22 15.41
N CYS A 534 1.96 13.33 14.68
CA CYS A 534 2.78 14.51 14.90
C CYS A 534 2.57 15.06 16.32
N VAL A 535 1.32 15.20 16.74
CA VAL A 535 0.98 15.71 18.08
C VAL A 535 1.45 14.76 19.18
N GLN A 536 1.33 13.45 19.00
CA GLN A 536 1.80 12.47 19.98
C GLN A 536 3.33 12.48 20.15
N VAL A 537 4.08 12.74 19.06
CA VAL A 537 5.55 12.80 19.10
C VAL A 537 6.06 14.16 19.58
N HIS A 538 5.42 15.25 19.18
CA HIS A 538 5.95 16.60 19.33
C HIS A 538 5.11 17.51 20.22
N GLY A 539 3.95 17.07 20.67
CA GLY A 539 2.95 17.90 21.33
C GLY A 539 2.16 18.79 20.35
N PRO A 540 1.22 19.60 20.85
CA PRO A 540 0.36 20.48 20.05
C PRO A 540 1.14 21.72 19.54
N VAL A 541 2.11 21.51 18.67
CA VAL A 541 2.98 22.57 18.12
C VAL A 541 2.51 23.00 16.72
N PRO A 542 2.77 24.24 16.27
CA PRO A 542 2.32 24.75 14.98
C PRO A 542 2.75 23.91 13.77
N ARG A 543 3.90 23.23 13.86
CA ARG A 543 4.37 22.36 12.78
C ARG A 543 3.51 21.10 12.56
N CYS A 544 2.62 20.75 13.49
CA CYS A 544 1.64 19.68 13.31
C CYS A 544 0.35 20.17 12.62
N GLY A 545 0.34 21.39 12.13
CA GLY A 545 -0.62 22.00 11.23
C GLY A 545 0.09 22.58 10.02
N ALA A 546 -0.59 23.48 9.28
CA ALA A 546 -0.01 24.19 8.16
C ALA A 546 -0.56 25.63 8.05
N PRO A 547 0.16 26.57 7.41
CA PRO A 547 -0.36 27.89 7.12
C PRO A 547 -1.63 27.81 6.28
N ARG A 548 -2.67 28.52 6.72
CA ARG A 548 -3.97 28.54 6.00
C ARG A 548 -3.80 28.98 4.54
N ALA A 549 -2.98 29.98 4.29
CA ALA A 549 -2.74 30.52 2.94
C ALA A 549 -2.03 29.53 2.00
N GLU A 550 -1.44 28.45 2.52
CA GLU A 550 -0.83 27.40 1.72
C GLU A 550 -1.80 26.26 1.37
N LEU A 551 -2.91 26.16 2.12
CA LEU A 551 -3.91 25.08 1.97
C LEU A 551 -5.16 25.56 1.24
N LEU A 552 -5.70 26.70 1.64
CA LEU A 552 -7.01 27.19 1.24
C LEU A 552 -6.87 28.45 0.37
N ALA A 553 -7.41 28.40 -0.84
CA ALA A 553 -7.56 29.60 -1.64
C ALA A 553 -8.56 30.56 -0.95
N PRO A 554 -8.30 31.90 -0.96
CA PRO A 554 -9.22 32.89 -0.40
C PRO A 554 -10.62 32.84 -1.01
N VAL A 555 -10.71 32.47 -2.28
CA VAL A 555 -11.97 32.25 -3.02
C VAL A 555 -12.04 30.78 -3.39
N PRO A 556 -13.08 30.04 -2.96
CA PRO A 556 -13.22 28.64 -3.31
C PRO A 556 -13.33 28.43 -4.84
N PRO A 557 -12.76 27.32 -5.39
CA PRO A 557 -12.75 27.07 -6.83
C PRO A 557 -14.12 27.10 -7.50
N TYR A 558 -15.18 26.65 -6.81
CA TYR A 558 -16.54 26.60 -7.35
C TYR A 558 -17.13 28.00 -7.57
N ALA A 559 -16.64 29.05 -6.92
CA ALA A 559 -17.18 30.43 -7.06
C ALA A 559 -16.99 31.01 -8.47
N HIS A 560 -16.09 30.45 -9.27
CA HIS A 560 -15.79 30.87 -10.63
C HIS A 560 -16.40 29.97 -11.71
N LEU A 561 -17.19 28.97 -11.33
CA LEU A 561 -17.74 27.98 -12.23
C LEU A 561 -19.20 28.28 -12.57
N ASP A 562 -19.58 27.92 -13.79
CA ASP A 562 -20.99 27.88 -14.20
C ASP A 562 -21.64 26.62 -13.60
N VAL A 563 -22.34 26.79 -12.49
CA VAL A 563 -23.00 25.71 -11.74
C VAL A 563 -24.52 25.80 -11.92
N PRO A 564 -25.24 24.65 -11.87
CA PRO A 564 -26.69 24.64 -11.95
C PRO A 564 -27.34 25.27 -10.70
N GLY A 565 -28.57 25.77 -10.85
CA GLY A 565 -29.26 26.52 -9.80
C GLY A 565 -29.77 25.70 -8.62
N ASN A 566 -29.70 24.38 -8.70
CA ASN A 566 -30.08 23.46 -7.61
C ASN A 566 -28.98 23.27 -6.57
N VAL A 567 -27.80 23.91 -6.72
CA VAL A 567 -26.64 23.71 -5.84
C VAL A 567 -26.49 24.86 -4.87
N SER A 568 -26.48 24.55 -3.59
CA SER A 568 -26.07 25.46 -2.50
C SER A 568 -24.74 25.03 -1.92
N PHE A 569 -23.86 25.99 -1.58
CA PHE A 569 -22.53 25.70 -1.09
C PHE A 569 -22.39 25.98 0.40
N LEU A 570 -21.69 25.09 1.10
CA LEU A 570 -21.29 25.28 2.49
C LEU A 570 -19.76 25.33 2.59
N ASP A 571 -19.26 26.23 3.42
CA ASP A 571 -17.83 26.35 3.71
C ASP A 571 -17.61 26.44 5.23
N PHE A 572 -16.95 25.44 5.79
CA PHE A 572 -16.62 25.35 7.21
C PHE A 572 -15.14 25.61 7.50
N SER A 573 -14.38 26.13 6.52
CA SER A 573 -12.94 26.36 6.68
C SER A 573 -12.59 27.27 7.85
N ASP A 574 -13.44 28.24 8.20
CA ASP A 574 -13.24 29.15 9.35
C ASP A 574 -13.44 28.46 10.70
N HIS A 575 -14.05 27.27 10.70
CA HIS A 575 -14.18 26.42 11.90
C HIS A 575 -13.07 25.38 12.02
N LEU A 576 -12.38 25.07 10.90
CA LEU A 576 -11.26 24.12 10.86
C LEU A 576 -9.91 24.83 10.97
N CYS A 577 -9.84 26.11 10.60
CA CYS A 577 -8.63 26.93 10.56
C CYS A 577 -8.87 28.28 11.23
N THR A 578 -7.83 28.82 11.84
CA THR A 578 -7.78 30.24 12.23
C THR A 578 -7.53 31.11 11.00
N GLU A 579 -7.40 32.44 11.19
CA GLU A 579 -7.08 33.36 10.08
C GLU A 579 -5.76 33.00 9.38
N ASP A 580 -4.73 32.59 10.15
CA ASP A 580 -3.38 32.35 9.64
C ASP A 580 -3.00 30.86 9.52
N GLN A 581 -3.61 29.98 10.30
CA GLN A 581 -3.17 28.59 10.47
C GLN A 581 -4.35 27.62 10.43
N CYS A 582 -4.13 26.44 9.89
CA CYS A 582 -4.94 25.26 10.15
C CYS A 582 -4.22 24.42 11.21
N PRO A 583 -4.53 24.65 12.50
CA PRO A 583 -3.81 24.04 13.60
C PRO A 583 -4.28 22.60 13.86
N PRO A 584 -3.50 21.78 14.59
CA PRO A 584 -3.95 20.44 14.98
C PRO A 584 -5.15 20.45 15.93
N PHE A 585 -5.34 21.52 16.69
CA PHE A 585 -6.44 21.70 17.64
C PHE A 585 -7.20 23.00 17.41
N MET A 586 -8.52 22.93 17.51
CA MET A 586 -9.40 24.10 17.68
C MET A 586 -10.03 24.01 19.07
N GLY A 587 -9.71 24.97 19.94
CA GLY A 587 -9.96 24.82 21.38
C GLY A 587 -9.20 23.62 21.93
N ASP A 588 -9.91 22.74 22.63
CA ASP A 588 -9.35 21.52 23.22
C ASP A 588 -9.54 20.26 22.37
N LEU A 589 -10.11 20.38 21.17
CA LEU A 589 -10.45 19.26 20.32
C LEU A 589 -9.45 19.09 19.17
N LEU A 590 -8.98 17.87 18.96
CA LEU A 590 -8.15 17.49 17.82
C LEU A 590 -8.99 17.58 16.54
N VAL A 591 -8.54 18.37 15.55
CA VAL A 591 -9.27 18.58 14.29
C VAL A 591 -9.15 17.33 13.39
N ASN A 592 -7.93 16.92 13.04
CA ASN A 592 -7.71 15.77 12.19
C ASN A 592 -7.10 14.60 12.99
N PHE A 593 -7.67 13.40 12.87
CA PHE A 593 -7.12 12.22 13.54
C PHE A 593 -6.07 11.47 12.69
N ASP A 594 -6.01 11.75 11.40
CA ASP A 594 -5.00 11.22 10.48
C ASP A 594 -4.41 12.35 9.59
N ASP A 595 -4.06 12.06 8.36
CA ASP A 595 -3.52 13.04 7.41
C ASP A 595 -4.60 13.82 6.65
N ASN A 596 -5.86 13.37 6.64
CA ASN A 596 -6.89 13.98 5.80
C ASN A 596 -8.31 13.97 6.37
N HIS A 597 -8.60 13.20 7.43
CA HIS A 597 -9.95 13.11 7.98
C HIS A 597 -10.11 13.93 9.26
N VAL A 598 -11.22 14.62 9.36
CA VAL A 598 -11.64 15.34 10.58
C VAL A 598 -12.15 14.31 11.59
N SER A 599 -11.76 14.49 12.87
CA SER A 599 -12.20 13.59 13.93
C SER A 599 -13.71 13.68 14.16
N ALA A 600 -14.34 12.54 14.45
CA ALA A 600 -15.78 12.51 14.72
C ALA A 600 -16.16 13.35 15.94
N THR A 601 -15.30 13.38 16.96
CA THR A 601 -15.48 14.23 18.15
C THR A 601 -15.51 15.70 17.79
N PHE A 602 -14.56 16.16 16.95
CA PHE A 602 -14.54 17.54 16.49
C PHE A 602 -15.73 17.85 15.57
N MET A 603 -16.00 16.97 14.60
CA MET A 603 -17.12 17.16 13.67
C MET A 603 -18.46 17.21 14.39
N ARG A 604 -18.66 16.42 15.46
CA ARG A 604 -19.87 16.46 16.30
C ARG A 604 -20.02 17.80 17.01
N SER A 605 -18.92 18.45 17.43
CA SER A 605 -18.96 19.76 18.05
C SER A 605 -19.46 20.86 17.10
N LEU A 606 -19.35 20.63 15.80
CA LEU A 606 -19.86 21.53 14.76
C LEU A 606 -21.35 21.33 14.43
N SER A 607 -22.06 20.38 15.07
CA SER A 607 -23.47 20.08 14.74
C SER A 607 -24.36 21.32 14.66
N GLU A 608 -24.31 22.22 15.64
CA GLU A 608 -25.14 23.44 15.64
C GLU A 608 -24.75 24.44 14.53
N VAL A 609 -23.46 24.46 14.16
CA VAL A 609 -22.96 25.30 13.07
C VAL A 609 -23.47 24.74 11.73
N VAL A 610 -23.35 23.43 11.55
CA VAL A 610 -23.84 22.72 10.35
C VAL A 610 -25.35 22.86 10.23
N GLU A 611 -26.09 22.74 11.33
CA GLU A 611 -27.56 22.88 11.36
C GLU A 611 -27.99 24.26 10.88
N ARG A 612 -27.42 25.34 11.43
CA ARG A 612 -27.72 26.72 11.00
C ARG A 612 -27.38 26.95 9.53
N ALA A 613 -26.21 26.49 9.09
CA ALA A 613 -25.80 26.63 7.70
C ALA A 613 -26.73 25.86 6.74
N LEU A 614 -27.25 24.70 7.15
CA LEU A 614 -28.25 23.96 6.37
C LEU A 614 -29.59 24.71 6.29
N ASP A 615 -30.06 25.32 7.39
CA ASP A 615 -31.29 26.12 7.39
C ASP A 615 -31.18 27.28 6.42
N ASP A 616 -30.06 28.02 6.44
CA ASP A 616 -29.81 29.16 5.57
C ASP A 616 -29.89 28.80 4.06
N VAL A 617 -29.51 27.55 3.69
CA VAL A 617 -29.46 27.13 2.27
C VAL A 617 -30.62 26.24 1.83
N THR A 618 -31.40 25.65 2.77
CA THR A 618 -32.51 24.76 2.43
C THR A 618 -33.89 25.37 2.69
N GLU A 619 -33.96 26.49 3.43
CA GLU A 619 -35.22 27.23 3.70
C GLU A 619 -35.31 28.54 2.92
N ALA A 620 -34.24 28.95 2.21
CA ALA A 620 -34.18 30.08 1.31
C ALA A 620 -34.72 29.70 -0.09
#